data_ca67d5240768f5efdd951a5868446f52
#
_entry.id   ca67d5240768f5efdd951a5868446f52
#
_cell.length_a   1.000
_cell.length_b   1.000
_cell.length_c   1.000
_cell.angle_alpha   90.00
_cell.angle_beta   90.00
_cell.angle_gamma   90.00
#
_symmetry.space_group_name_H-M   'P 1'
#
loop_
_entity.id
_entity.type
_entity.pdbx_description
1 polymer ?
#
loop_
_entity_poly.entity_id
_entity_poly.type
_entity_poly.pdbx_seq_one_letter_code
_entity_poly.pdbx_strand_id
1 'polypeptide(L)'
;LTISPLPHPNTHDGQDTALYVTASSLSGDYLHVSVQFTQDLVPVVYALDRLPVDVWAPTVAQVTATEFDHIAQRTGHAWHVSDDDAGLAMPAWSQRLATTLVSLETLLKTLPQHVGVALDIRLDAAAAQPLNACIDATLQVVYDVAHRDKHRRRLFFSSTVPSACVALNWKQPNYAVFFMNNATLHSDAAVPTLPKDADPRQSSIAEAVRFAKGNNLLGLMLDTSILELVPELLTAVKAAGLVLITRSRPTTLSSTSTLAEPSLLGPPAIACPDAIDGFFEDHVIKCTK
;
A
#
# COMPACT_ATOMS: atom_id res chain seq x y z
N LEU A 1 0.19 60.34 7.58
CA LEU A 1 0.89 59.19 8.17
C LEU A 1 1.17 58.19 7.06
N THR A 2 2.38 58.27 6.49
CA THR A 2 2.90 57.41 5.44
C THR A 2 3.59 56.22 6.11
N ILE A 3 3.09 55.03 5.90
CA ILE A 3 3.72 53.80 6.39
C ILE A 3 4.65 53.31 5.30
N SER A 4 5.96 53.34 5.54
CA SER A 4 7.00 52.78 4.70
C SER A 4 6.97 51.24 4.80
N PRO A 5 7.10 50.48 3.70
CA PRO A 5 7.20 49.04 3.76
C PRO A 5 8.54 48.61 4.33
N LEU A 6 8.51 47.58 5.19
CA LEU A 6 9.68 46.92 5.75
C LEU A 6 10.48 46.21 4.64
N PRO A 7 11.80 46.15 4.72
CA PRO A 7 12.63 45.45 3.74
C PRO A 7 12.42 43.94 3.85
N HIS A 8 12.19 43.29 2.70
CA HIS A 8 12.16 41.84 2.56
C HIS A 8 13.54 41.25 2.87
N PRO A 9 13.61 40.17 3.67
CA PRO A 9 14.88 39.46 3.83
C PRO A 9 15.23 38.77 2.51
N ASN A 10 16.48 38.88 2.11
CA ASN A 10 17.06 38.22 0.94
C ASN A 10 16.79 36.73 0.99
N THR A 11 16.07 36.23 0.01
CA THR A 11 15.90 34.83 -0.29
C THR A 11 17.19 34.25 -0.80
N HIS A 12 17.88 33.46 0.01
CA HIS A 12 18.84 32.50 -0.49
C HIS A 12 18.05 31.46 -1.32
N ASP A 13 18.47 31.32 -2.57
CA ASP A 13 18.06 30.33 -3.54
C ASP A 13 18.22 28.90 -2.98
N GLY A 14 17.21 28.40 -2.32
CA GLY A 14 16.91 27.00 -2.17
C GLY A 14 15.59 26.80 -2.89
N GLN A 15 15.65 26.34 -4.13
CA GLN A 15 14.45 25.88 -4.86
C GLN A 15 13.89 24.65 -4.14
N ASP A 16 13.14 24.87 -3.07
CA ASP A 16 12.11 23.93 -2.61
C ASP A 16 10.96 24.02 -3.61
N THR A 17 11.16 23.41 -4.79
CA THR A 17 10.07 23.04 -5.66
C THR A 17 9.25 22.02 -4.88
N ALA A 18 8.14 22.48 -4.31
CA ALA A 18 7.11 21.60 -3.78
C ALA A 18 6.71 20.67 -4.94
N LEU A 19 7.22 19.46 -4.92
CA LEU A 19 6.89 18.44 -5.90
C LEU A 19 5.45 18.03 -5.62
N TYR A 20 4.52 18.63 -6.36
CA TYR A 20 3.15 18.15 -6.35
C TYR A 20 3.15 16.71 -6.90
N VAL A 21 2.73 15.78 -6.07
CA VAL A 21 2.58 14.38 -6.48
C VAL A 21 1.40 14.32 -7.44
N THR A 22 1.69 14.05 -8.70
CA THR A 22 0.69 13.91 -9.77
C THR A 22 0.69 12.49 -10.31
N ALA A 23 -0.32 12.13 -11.09
CA ALA A 23 -0.38 10.84 -11.77
C ALA A 23 0.88 10.56 -12.62
N SER A 24 1.48 11.59 -13.21
CA SER A 24 2.71 11.48 -14.02
C SER A 24 3.96 11.19 -13.19
N SER A 25 3.93 11.34 -11.87
CA SER A 25 5.05 10.98 -10.99
C SER A 25 5.09 9.48 -10.66
N LEU A 26 4.01 8.76 -10.95
CA LEU A 26 3.91 7.32 -10.78
C LEU A 26 4.40 6.63 -12.06
N SER A 27 5.58 6.07 -12.02
CA SER A 27 6.15 5.37 -13.16
C SER A 27 6.90 4.12 -12.73
N GLY A 28 6.85 3.07 -13.55
CA GLY A 28 7.55 1.81 -13.32
C GLY A 28 6.93 0.95 -12.21
N ASP A 29 7.69 0.00 -11.74
CA ASP A 29 7.22 -1.03 -10.83
C ASP A 29 7.42 -0.66 -9.36
N TYR A 30 6.47 -1.06 -8.52
CA TYR A 30 6.49 -0.90 -7.08
C TYR A 30 6.27 -2.23 -6.39
N LEU A 31 7.11 -2.52 -5.43
CA LEU A 31 6.95 -3.67 -4.54
C LEU A 31 5.88 -3.36 -3.50
N HIS A 32 4.84 -4.17 -3.44
CA HIS A 32 3.78 -3.98 -2.45
C HIS A 32 4.19 -4.58 -1.10
N VAL A 33 4.13 -3.77 -0.06
CA VAL A 33 4.63 -4.09 1.27
C VAL A 33 3.55 -3.80 2.30
N SER A 34 3.10 -4.84 3.01
CA SER A 34 2.15 -4.70 4.11
C SER A 34 2.87 -4.27 5.39
N VAL A 35 2.56 -3.09 5.88
CA VAL A 35 3.11 -2.52 7.12
C VAL A 35 2.12 -2.74 8.26
N GLN A 36 2.57 -3.40 9.30
CA GLN A 36 1.85 -3.61 10.55
C GLN A 36 2.65 -3.01 11.71
N PHE A 37 2.08 -2.94 12.90
CA PHE A 37 2.69 -2.31 14.06
C PHE A 37 2.76 -3.28 15.22
N THR A 38 3.92 -3.38 15.82
CA THR A 38 4.12 -4.15 17.05
C THR A 38 3.40 -3.50 18.24
N GLN A 39 3.36 -4.17 19.37
CA GLN A 39 2.78 -3.64 20.59
C GLN A 39 3.42 -2.30 21.02
N ASP A 40 4.71 -2.14 20.81
CA ASP A 40 5.50 -0.94 21.08
C ASP A 40 5.53 0.04 19.89
N LEU A 41 4.60 -0.13 18.93
CA LEU A 41 4.34 0.76 17.78
C LEU A 41 5.50 0.87 16.78
N VAL A 42 6.39 -0.10 16.75
CA VAL A 42 7.42 -0.16 15.70
C VAL A 42 6.81 -0.67 14.39
N PRO A 43 6.96 0.06 13.27
CA PRO A 43 6.46 -0.40 11.99
C PRO A 43 7.30 -1.56 11.45
N VAL A 44 6.64 -2.68 11.17
CA VAL A 44 7.24 -3.91 10.65
C VAL A 44 6.54 -4.35 9.37
N VAL A 45 7.24 -5.12 8.57
CA VAL A 45 6.73 -5.66 7.31
C VAL A 45 6.42 -7.13 7.49
N TYR A 46 5.15 -7.45 7.31
CA TYR A 46 4.64 -8.81 7.31
C TYR A 46 3.29 -8.88 6.59
N ALA A 47 3.13 -9.84 5.69
CA ALA A 47 1.96 -9.91 4.81
C ALA A 47 0.74 -10.61 5.44
N LEU A 48 0.97 -11.48 6.42
CA LEU A 48 -0.07 -12.31 7.01
C LEU A 48 -0.60 -11.70 8.33
N ASP A 49 -1.78 -12.16 8.75
CA ASP A 49 -2.42 -11.65 9.97
C ASP A 49 -1.82 -12.25 11.24
N ARG A 50 -1.25 -13.46 11.16
CA ARG A 50 -0.71 -14.19 12.31
C ARG A 50 0.73 -14.59 12.08
N LEU A 51 1.53 -14.47 13.12
CA LEU A 51 2.95 -14.84 13.09
C LEU A 51 3.12 -16.37 13.01
N PRO A 52 4.20 -16.86 12.37
CA PRO A 52 4.41 -18.28 12.11
C PRO A 52 4.96 -19.00 13.37
N VAL A 53 4.11 -19.15 14.39
CA VAL A 53 4.42 -19.82 15.66
C VAL A 53 3.40 -20.93 15.87
N ASP A 54 3.87 -22.17 16.09
CA ASP A 54 3.05 -23.38 16.05
C ASP A 54 1.99 -23.48 17.15
N VAL A 55 2.27 -23.01 18.37
CA VAL A 55 1.41 -23.26 19.52
C VAL A 55 0.46 -22.09 19.81
N TRP A 56 0.91 -20.90 19.58
CA TRP A 56 0.15 -19.66 19.77
C TRP A 56 0.55 -18.68 18.67
N ALA A 57 -0.31 -18.51 17.70
CA ALA A 57 -0.07 -17.64 16.57
C ALA A 57 -0.56 -16.21 16.87
N PRO A 58 0.24 -15.36 17.54
CA PRO A 58 -0.16 -13.99 17.85
C PRO A 58 -0.23 -13.14 16.59
N THR A 59 -0.97 -12.03 16.67
CA THR A 59 -0.86 -10.97 15.66
C THR A 59 0.41 -10.15 15.92
N VAL A 60 0.85 -9.38 14.94
CA VAL A 60 1.99 -8.46 15.09
C VAL A 60 1.77 -7.48 16.24
N ALA A 61 0.54 -7.01 16.41
CA ALA A 61 0.18 -6.05 17.46
C ALA A 61 0.24 -6.61 18.90
N GLN A 62 0.38 -7.92 19.06
CA GLN A 62 0.46 -8.60 20.35
C GLN A 62 1.88 -8.87 20.82
N VAL A 63 2.88 -8.56 20.01
CA VAL A 63 4.30 -8.77 20.32
C VAL A 63 5.07 -7.46 20.22
N THR A 64 6.13 -7.33 21.01
CA THR A 64 7.09 -6.23 20.91
C THR A 64 7.99 -6.40 19.68
N ALA A 65 8.69 -5.34 19.26
CA ALA A 65 9.65 -5.42 18.16
C ALA A 65 10.76 -6.45 18.44
N THR A 66 11.23 -6.53 19.69
CA THR A 66 12.24 -7.51 20.09
C THR A 66 11.73 -8.95 19.96
N GLU A 67 10.51 -9.22 20.38
CA GLU A 67 9.88 -10.53 20.23
C GLU A 67 9.65 -10.88 18.78
N PHE A 68 9.24 -9.90 17.95
CA PHE A 68 9.08 -10.06 16.51
C PHE A 68 10.41 -10.49 15.85
N ASP A 69 11.52 -9.83 16.18
CA ASP A 69 12.85 -10.19 15.68
C ASP A 69 13.28 -11.57 16.16
N HIS A 70 13.01 -11.94 17.40
CA HIS A 70 13.28 -13.28 17.92
C HIS A 70 12.46 -14.35 17.17
N ILE A 71 11.20 -14.08 16.87
CA ILE A 71 10.37 -14.99 16.07
C ILE A 71 10.97 -15.14 14.67
N ALA A 72 11.35 -14.05 14.02
CA ALA A 72 11.96 -14.06 12.70
C ALA A 72 13.21 -14.97 12.63
N GLN A 73 14.09 -14.86 13.64
CA GLN A 73 15.32 -15.67 13.74
C GLN A 73 15.01 -17.15 13.99
N ARG A 74 14.11 -17.44 14.94
CA ARG A 74 13.77 -18.82 15.30
C ARG A 74 13.07 -19.60 14.20
N THR A 75 12.25 -18.92 13.40
CA THR A 75 11.47 -19.53 12.33
C THR A 75 12.22 -19.58 11.00
N GLY A 76 13.40 -18.96 10.93
CA GLY A 76 14.18 -18.88 9.70
C GLY A 76 13.60 -17.89 8.66
N HIS A 77 12.69 -17.01 9.09
CA HIS A 77 12.06 -15.99 8.24
C HIS A 77 12.69 -14.60 8.40
N ALA A 78 13.87 -14.51 9.02
CA ALA A 78 14.60 -13.26 9.13
C ALA A 78 15.03 -12.73 7.75
N TRP A 79 14.95 -11.42 7.59
CA TRP A 79 15.35 -10.74 6.36
C TRP A 79 16.86 -10.74 6.20
N HIS A 80 17.32 -11.24 5.07
CA HIS A 80 18.72 -11.19 4.68
C HIS A 80 18.84 -10.74 3.23
N VAL A 81 19.72 -9.78 2.98
CA VAL A 81 20.08 -9.31 1.63
C VAL A 81 21.59 -9.46 1.47
N SER A 82 21.99 -10.08 0.38
CA SER A 82 23.39 -10.19 -0.06
C SER A 82 23.68 -9.22 -1.20
N ASP A 83 24.95 -8.98 -1.47
CA ASP A 83 25.37 -8.11 -2.59
C ASP A 83 24.89 -8.66 -3.95
N ASP A 84 24.73 -9.97 -4.06
CA ASP A 84 24.24 -10.64 -5.26
C ASP A 84 22.75 -10.35 -5.53
N ASP A 85 22.00 -9.90 -4.52
CA ASP A 85 20.57 -9.63 -4.62
C ASP A 85 20.26 -8.30 -5.33
N ALA A 86 21.24 -7.42 -5.50
CA ALA A 86 21.01 -6.09 -6.07
C ALA A 86 20.42 -6.10 -7.49
N GLY A 87 20.65 -7.20 -8.24
CA GLY A 87 20.12 -7.42 -9.60
C GLY A 87 18.80 -8.20 -9.66
N LEU A 88 18.18 -8.51 -8.53
CA LEU A 88 16.93 -9.29 -8.53
C LEU A 88 15.78 -8.53 -9.20
N ALA A 89 14.98 -9.26 -9.98
CA ALA A 89 13.75 -8.75 -10.55
C ALA A 89 12.65 -8.58 -9.48
N MET A 90 11.69 -7.69 -9.73
CA MET A 90 10.60 -7.38 -8.79
C MET A 90 9.83 -8.60 -8.28
N PRO A 91 9.47 -9.61 -9.10
CA PRO A 91 8.79 -10.81 -8.62
C PRO A 91 9.63 -11.61 -7.60
N ALA A 92 10.96 -11.65 -7.76
CA ALA A 92 11.84 -12.34 -6.81
C ALA A 92 11.88 -11.63 -5.46
N TRP A 93 11.91 -10.27 -5.45
CA TRP A 93 11.77 -9.48 -4.22
C TRP A 93 10.43 -9.71 -3.55
N SER A 94 9.35 -9.75 -4.33
CA SER A 94 8.00 -10.02 -3.82
C SER A 94 7.90 -11.39 -3.16
N GLN A 95 8.39 -12.44 -3.82
CA GLN A 95 8.38 -13.79 -3.27
C GLN A 95 9.18 -13.89 -1.98
N ARG A 96 10.34 -13.22 -1.91
CA ARG A 96 11.15 -13.18 -0.70
C ARG A 96 10.42 -12.48 0.47
N LEU A 97 9.74 -11.37 0.21
CA LEU A 97 8.98 -10.64 1.22
C LEU A 97 7.72 -11.36 1.70
N ALA A 98 7.13 -12.21 0.89
CA ALA A 98 5.88 -12.89 1.23
C ALA A 98 5.94 -13.71 2.54
N THR A 99 7.13 -14.23 2.89
CA THR A 99 7.34 -15.07 4.08
C THR A 99 8.26 -14.43 5.11
N THR A 100 8.82 -13.26 4.85
CA THR A 100 9.88 -12.66 5.67
C THR A 100 9.28 -11.74 6.73
N LEU A 101 9.90 -11.74 7.92
CA LEU A 101 9.64 -10.80 9.00
C LEU A 101 10.79 -9.79 9.07
N VAL A 102 10.49 -8.50 8.94
CA VAL A 102 11.51 -7.44 8.94
C VAL A 102 10.94 -6.11 9.43
N SER A 103 11.75 -5.30 10.11
CA SER A 103 11.35 -3.93 10.42
C SER A 103 11.29 -3.08 9.13
N LEU A 104 10.35 -2.13 9.06
CA LEU A 104 10.26 -1.22 7.90
C LEU A 104 11.58 -0.47 7.66
N GLU A 105 12.25 -0.07 8.74
CA GLU A 105 13.52 0.62 8.66
C GLU A 105 14.60 -0.24 7.98
N THR A 106 14.75 -1.50 8.42
CA THR A 106 15.72 -2.43 7.85
C THR A 106 15.42 -2.69 6.39
N LEU A 107 14.15 -2.93 6.04
CA LEU A 107 13.74 -3.13 4.66
C LEU A 107 14.13 -1.95 3.77
N LEU A 108 13.74 -0.73 4.15
CA LEU A 108 14.01 0.46 3.34
C LEU A 108 15.50 0.78 3.22
N LYS A 109 16.31 0.41 4.22
CA LYS A 109 17.78 0.58 4.17
C LYS A 109 18.48 -0.42 3.27
N THR A 110 17.95 -1.63 3.17
CA THR A 110 18.62 -2.75 2.48
C THR A 110 18.13 -2.97 1.06
N LEU A 111 16.90 -2.57 0.73
CA LEU A 111 16.40 -2.63 -0.64
C LEU A 111 17.19 -1.69 -1.56
N PRO A 112 17.53 -2.11 -2.79
CA PRO A 112 18.15 -1.23 -3.78
C PRO A 112 17.32 0.03 -4.06
N GLN A 113 17.97 1.17 -4.28
CA GLN A 113 17.30 2.47 -4.45
C GLN A 113 16.34 2.54 -5.65
N HIS A 114 16.62 1.76 -6.71
CA HIS A 114 15.78 1.71 -7.91
C HIS A 114 14.45 0.98 -7.69
N VAL A 115 14.33 0.16 -6.64
CA VAL A 115 13.10 -0.57 -6.30
C VAL A 115 12.09 0.41 -5.69
N GLY A 116 10.99 0.67 -6.41
CA GLY A 116 9.87 1.44 -5.87
C GLY A 116 9.12 0.64 -4.81
N VAL A 117 8.51 1.30 -3.82
CA VAL A 117 7.81 0.64 -2.72
C VAL A 117 6.41 1.23 -2.54
N ALA A 118 5.40 0.37 -2.50
CA ALA A 118 4.03 0.72 -2.15
C ALA A 118 3.75 0.21 -0.72
N LEU A 119 3.65 1.13 0.23
CA LEU A 119 3.43 0.83 1.64
C LEU A 119 1.92 0.75 1.94
N ASP A 120 1.41 -0.46 2.17
CA ASP A 120 0.04 -0.70 2.59
C ASP A 120 -0.04 -0.69 4.11
N ILE A 121 -0.62 0.38 4.66
CA ILE A 121 -0.72 0.58 6.12
C ILE A 121 -1.91 -0.19 6.66
N ARG A 122 -1.62 -1.22 7.46
CA ARG A 122 -2.59 -2.07 8.12
C ARG A 122 -2.64 -1.81 9.62
N LEU A 123 -3.81 -1.47 10.12
CA LEU A 123 -4.05 -1.29 11.54
C LEU A 123 -4.86 -2.48 12.06
N ASP A 124 -4.42 -3.05 13.17
CA ASP A 124 -5.18 -4.10 13.86
C ASP A 124 -6.33 -3.45 14.64
N ALA A 125 -7.55 -3.62 14.14
CA ALA A 125 -8.75 -3.07 14.78
C ALA A 125 -8.98 -3.64 16.19
N ALA A 126 -8.54 -4.88 16.43
CA ALA A 126 -8.69 -5.53 17.73
C ALA A 126 -7.69 -5.02 18.77
N ALA A 127 -6.52 -4.56 18.32
CA ALA A 127 -5.47 -4.05 19.21
C ALA A 127 -5.67 -2.58 19.63
N ALA A 128 -6.70 -1.89 19.09
CA ALA A 128 -6.98 -0.47 19.38
C ALA A 128 -5.73 0.44 19.30
N GLN A 129 -4.84 0.17 18.35
CA GLN A 129 -3.60 0.92 18.18
C GLN A 129 -3.89 2.40 17.85
N PRO A 130 -3.14 3.35 18.48
CA PRO A 130 -3.37 4.78 18.25
C PRO A 130 -2.93 5.17 16.84
N LEU A 131 -3.90 5.43 15.95
CA LEU A 131 -3.70 5.74 14.54
C LEU A 131 -2.57 6.75 14.31
N ASN A 132 -2.63 7.89 14.99
CA ASN A 132 -1.66 8.97 14.77
C ASN A 132 -0.23 8.53 15.11
N ALA A 133 -0.04 7.76 16.18
CA ALA A 133 1.28 7.27 16.56
C ALA A 133 1.82 6.26 15.54
N CYS A 134 0.96 5.37 15.01
CA CYS A 134 1.33 4.44 13.94
C CYS A 134 1.77 5.18 12.67
N ILE A 135 1.01 6.20 12.26
CA ILE A 135 1.35 7.01 11.08
C ILE A 135 2.65 7.79 11.32
N ASP A 136 2.81 8.42 12.49
CA ASP A 136 4.02 9.17 12.82
C ASP A 136 5.26 8.29 12.84
N ALA A 137 5.17 7.08 13.43
CA ALA A 137 6.26 6.11 13.42
C ALA A 137 6.64 5.68 11.99
N THR A 138 5.65 5.46 11.13
CA THR A 138 5.91 5.13 9.72
C THR A 138 6.60 6.26 8.98
N LEU A 139 6.08 7.49 9.10
CA LEU A 139 6.64 8.66 8.45
C LEU A 139 8.04 8.98 8.96
N GLN A 140 8.28 8.83 10.27
CA GLN A 140 9.61 9.00 10.84
C GLN A 140 10.63 8.06 10.17
N VAL A 141 10.32 6.77 10.06
CA VAL A 141 11.19 5.79 9.39
C VAL A 141 11.45 6.18 7.93
N VAL A 142 10.39 6.52 7.19
CA VAL A 142 10.50 6.88 5.76
C VAL A 142 11.40 8.11 5.57
N TYR A 143 11.20 9.14 6.39
CA TYR A 143 11.99 10.38 6.28
C TYR A 143 13.43 10.22 6.79
N ASP A 144 13.66 9.46 7.85
CA ASP A 144 15.00 9.19 8.36
C ASP A 144 15.85 8.43 7.35
N VAL A 145 15.27 7.45 6.67
CA VAL A 145 15.96 6.75 5.59
C VAL A 145 16.22 7.68 4.39
N ALA A 146 15.21 8.45 3.97
CA ALA A 146 15.37 9.39 2.86
C ALA A 146 16.45 10.47 3.13
N HIS A 147 16.53 10.97 4.35
CA HIS A 147 17.59 11.93 4.76
C HIS A 147 18.99 11.31 4.72
N ARG A 148 19.12 10.06 5.16
CA ARG A 148 20.41 9.35 5.15
C ARG A 148 20.89 9.07 3.74
N ASP A 149 20.00 8.65 2.86
CA ASP A 149 20.33 8.22 1.50
C ASP A 149 20.52 9.40 0.52
N LYS A 150 20.23 10.65 0.95
CA LYS A 150 20.25 11.87 0.12
C LYS A 150 19.38 11.78 -1.15
N HIS A 151 18.64 10.72 -1.34
CA HIS A 151 17.75 10.49 -2.46
C HIS A 151 16.40 9.99 -1.96
N ARG A 152 15.33 10.52 -2.55
CA ARG A 152 13.98 10.03 -2.27
C ARG A 152 13.72 8.78 -3.10
N ARG A 153 13.46 7.67 -2.43
CA ARG A 153 12.95 6.46 -3.06
C ARG A 153 11.58 6.73 -3.68
N ARG A 154 11.29 6.12 -4.82
CA ARG A 154 9.92 6.06 -5.34
C ARG A 154 9.06 5.29 -4.33
N LEU A 155 8.07 5.98 -3.77
CA LEU A 155 7.22 5.44 -2.72
C LEU A 155 5.83 6.05 -2.80
N PHE A 156 4.82 5.27 -2.48
CA PHE A 156 3.48 5.77 -2.19
C PHE A 156 2.84 4.96 -1.07
N PHE A 157 1.79 5.50 -0.48
CA PHE A 157 1.03 4.86 0.59
C PHE A 157 -0.32 4.37 0.10
N SER A 158 -0.77 3.26 0.67
CA SER A 158 -2.14 2.78 0.55
C SER A 158 -2.68 2.32 1.90
N SER A 159 -3.98 2.33 2.06
CA SER A 159 -4.65 1.72 3.21
C SER A 159 -6.12 1.45 2.91
N THR A 160 -6.66 0.41 3.53
CA THR A 160 -8.11 0.16 3.57
C THR A 160 -8.82 0.98 4.64
N VAL A 161 -8.06 1.61 5.56
CA VAL A 161 -8.59 2.42 6.67
C VAL A 161 -8.68 3.88 6.24
N PRO A 162 -9.90 4.45 6.06
CA PRO A 162 -10.05 5.82 5.56
C PRO A 162 -9.34 6.87 6.41
N SER A 163 -9.38 6.74 7.74
CA SER A 163 -8.70 7.66 8.65
C SER A 163 -7.18 7.62 8.52
N ALA A 164 -6.60 6.46 8.18
CA ALA A 164 -5.17 6.34 7.89
C ALA A 164 -4.79 7.11 6.62
N CYS A 165 -5.59 6.98 5.56
CA CYS A 165 -5.38 7.73 4.32
C CYS A 165 -5.43 9.24 4.55
N VAL A 166 -6.42 9.72 5.32
CA VAL A 166 -6.53 11.14 5.68
C VAL A 166 -5.31 11.61 6.48
N ALA A 167 -4.93 10.86 7.52
CA ALA A 167 -3.78 11.22 8.36
C ALA A 167 -2.48 11.26 7.56
N LEU A 168 -2.23 10.27 6.69
CA LEU A 168 -1.08 10.26 5.79
C LEU A 168 -1.08 11.48 4.87
N ASN A 169 -2.20 11.76 4.21
CA ASN A 169 -2.29 12.86 3.26
C ASN A 169 -2.10 14.25 3.91
N TRP A 170 -2.56 14.41 5.15
CA TRP A 170 -2.40 15.67 5.89
C TRP A 170 -0.99 15.86 6.48
N LYS A 171 -0.35 14.77 6.90
CA LYS A 171 0.95 14.86 7.59
C LYS A 171 2.14 14.92 6.64
N GLN A 172 1.96 14.55 5.37
CA GLN A 172 3.06 14.57 4.41
C GLN A 172 2.58 14.94 2.99
N PRO A 173 3.26 15.87 2.29
CA PRO A 173 2.91 16.27 0.93
C PRO A 173 3.72 15.55 -0.15
N ASN A 174 4.71 14.74 0.20
CA ASN A 174 5.76 14.28 -0.70
C ASN A 174 5.45 12.97 -1.44
N TYR A 175 4.49 12.20 -0.95
CA TYR A 175 4.16 10.87 -1.47
C TYR A 175 2.66 10.75 -1.73
N ALA A 176 2.31 10.04 -2.80
CA ALA A 176 0.93 9.74 -3.13
C ALA A 176 0.26 8.90 -2.05
N VAL A 177 -1.03 9.10 -1.86
CA VAL A 177 -1.86 8.26 -0.99
C VAL A 177 -3.02 7.71 -1.79
N PHE A 178 -3.21 6.39 -1.73
CA PHE A 178 -4.30 5.67 -2.35
C PHE A 178 -5.24 5.10 -1.30
N PHE A 179 -6.52 5.21 -1.54
CA PHE A 179 -7.50 4.48 -0.74
C PHE A 179 -7.78 3.13 -1.39
N MET A 180 -7.60 2.05 -0.64
CA MET A 180 -7.87 0.69 -1.07
C MET A 180 -9.30 0.31 -0.66
N ASN A 181 -10.17 0.10 -1.63
CA ASN A 181 -11.52 -0.36 -1.38
C ASN A 181 -11.55 -1.89 -1.33
N ASN A 182 -12.24 -2.44 -0.33
CA ASN A 182 -12.37 -3.88 -0.11
C ASN A 182 -13.65 -4.48 -0.69
N ALA A 183 -14.43 -3.71 -1.43
CA ALA A 183 -15.57 -4.27 -2.13
C ALA A 183 -15.08 -5.38 -3.06
N THR A 184 -15.61 -6.56 -2.88
CA THR A 184 -15.27 -7.73 -3.68
C THR A 184 -16.55 -8.50 -3.97
N LEU A 185 -16.60 -9.08 -5.16
CA LEU A 185 -17.63 -10.05 -5.50
C LEU A 185 -17.18 -11.41 -4.96
N HIS A 186 -17.79 -11.83 -3.88
CA HIS A 186 -17.64 -13.21 -3.44
C HIS A 186 -18.51 -14.09 -4.32
N SER A 187 -17.91 -14.91 -5.18
CA SER A 187 -18.62 -15.84 -6.06
C SER A 187 -19.31 -16.99 -5.33
N ASP A 188 -18.99 -17.22 -4.05
CA ASP A 188 -19.43 -18.42 -3.32
C ASP A 188 -20.44 -18.19 -2.18
N ALA A 189 -20.86 -16.96 -1.92
CA ALA A 189 -21.88 -16.70 -0.91
C ALA A 189 -23.12 -16.09 -1.56
N ALA A 190 -24.22 -16.82 -1.47
CA ALA A 190 -25.54 -16.29 -1.75
C ALA A 190 -25.77 -15.06 -0.85
N VAL A 191 -25.76 -13.88 -1.45
CA VAL A 191 -25.92 -12.55 -0.84
C VAL A 191 -24.71 -12.12 0.04
N PRO A 192 -23.96 -11.09 -0.36
CA PRO A 192 -22.91 -10.53 0.49
C PRO A 192 -23.58 -9.91 1.71
N THR A 193 -23.57 -10.62 2.83
CA THR A 193 -23.92 -10.03 4.13
C THR A 193 -22.77 -9.14 4.55
N LEU A 194 -22.79 -7.89 4.12
CA LEU A 194 -21.93 -6.85 4.69
C LEU A 194 -22.22 -6.80 6.19
N PRO A 195 -21.18 -6.82 7.04
CA PRO A 195 -21.37 -6.53 8.46
C PRO A 195 -22.19 -5.24 8.59
N LYS A 196 -23.19 -5.23 9.46
CA LYS A 196 -24.06 -4.05 9.64
C LYS A 196 -23.28 -2.76 9.97
N ASP A 197 -22.07 -2.91 10.46
CA ASP A 197 -21.16 -1.82 10.86
C ASP A 197 -20.01 -1.59 9.87
N ALA A 198 -20.07 -2.17 8.65
CA ALA A 198 -19.06 -1.95 7.65
C ALA A 198 -19.06 -0.48 7.18
N ASP A 199 -17.89 0.14 7.18
CA ASP A 199 -17.74 1.51 6.66
C ASP A 199 -18.18 1.56 5.19
N PRO A 200 -19.18 2.39 4.83
CA PRO A 200 -19.67 2.48 3.46
C PRO A 200 -18.59 2.81 2.43
N ARG A 201 -17.51 3.50 2.86
CA ARG A 201 -16.37 3.85 2.00
C ARG A 201 -15.56 2.62 1.57
N GLN A 202 -15.56 1.56 2.38
CA GLN A 202 -14.87 0.31 2.07
C GLN A 202 -15.71 -0.63 1.19
N SER A 203 -17.03 -0.47 1.18
CA SER A 203 -17.96 -1.38 0.51
C SER A 203 -18.64 -0.77 -0.72
N SER A 204 -18.68 0.55 -0.84
CA SER A 204 -19.27 1.27 -1.97
C SER A 204 -18.22 2.05 -2.74
N ILE A 205 -18.10 1.80 -4.05
CA ILE A 205 -17.15 2.53 -4.89
C ILE A 205 -17.55 4.01 -5.01
N ALA A 206 -18.86 4.31 -5.08
CA ALA A 206 -19.32 5.69 -5.13
C ALA A 206 -18.90 6.48 -3.88
N GLU A 207 -18.98 5.88 -2.70
CA GLU A 207 -18.52 6.49 -1.45
C GLU A 207 -16.98 6.57 -1.40
N ALA A 208 -16.28 5.56 -1.92
CA ALA A 208 -14.83 5.59 -2.04
C ALA A 208 -14.34 6.72 -2.95
N VAL A 209 -14.99 6.95 -4.10
CA VAL A 209 -14.69 8.05 -5.02
C VAL A 209 -14.94 9.41 -4.36
N ARG A 210 -16.09 9.59 -3.69
CA ARG A 210 -16.38 10.83 -2.95
C ARG A 210 -15.35 11.09 -1.85
N PHE A 211 -15.01 10.05 -1.11
CA PHE A 211 -14.02 10.12 -0.04
C PHE A 211 -12.63 10.51 -0.57
N ALA A 212 -12.14 9.82 -1.59
CA ALA A 212 -10.83 10.09 -2.17
C ALA A 212 -10.74 11.52 -2.73
N LYS A 213 -11.75 11.95 -3.47
CA LYS A 213 -11.82 13.31 -4.02
C LYS A 213 -11.94 14.37 -2.93
N GLY A 214 -12.80 14.15 -1.93
CA GLY A 214 -13.02 15.10 -0.83
C GLY A 214 -11.80 15.28 0.08
N ASN A 215 -10.89 14.31 0.10
CA ASN A 215 -9.65 14.36 0.89
C ASN A 215 -8.39 14.55 0.04
N ASN A 216 -8.51 14.89 -1.25
CA ASN A 216 -7.40 15.10 -2.16
C ASN A 216 -6.42 13.91 -2.24
N LEU A 217 -6.92 12.69 -2.13
CA LEU A 217 -6.11 11.50 -2.37
C LEU A 217 -5.78 11.39 -3.86
N LEU A 218 -4.64 10.80 -4.20
CA LEU A 218 -4.25 10.67 -5.61
C LEU A 218 -5.17 9.70 -6.37
N GLY A 219 -5.62 8.64 -5.72
CA GLY A 219 -6.44 7.66 -6.41
C GLY A 219 -7.01 6.55 -5.54
N LEU A 220 -7.50 5.54 -6.23
CA LEU A 220 -8.13 4.35 -5.66
C LEU A 220 -7.41 3.08 -6.11
N MET A 221 -7.44 2.08 -5.23
CA MET A 221 -7.11 0.70 -5.59
C MET A 221 -8.39 -0.13 -5.48
N LEU A 222 -8.81 -0.74 -6.60
CA LEU A 222 -10.04 -1.50 -6.72
C LEU A 222 -9.75 -2.95 -7.15
N ASP A 223 -10.67 -3.86 -6.82
CA ASP A 223 -10.62 -5.23 -7.31
C ASP A 223 -11.02 -5.27 -8.80
N THR A 224 -10.26 -5.99 -9.60
CA THR A 224 -10.50 -6.13 -11.04
C THR A 224 -11.87 -6.71 -11.35
N SER A 225 -12.32 -7.69 -10.56
CA SER A 225 -13.60 -8.36 -10.76
C SER A 225 -14.81 -7.42 -10.73
N ILE A 226 -14.73 -6.36 -9.95
CA ILE A 226 -15.80 -5.36 -9.88
C ILE A 226 -15.87 -4.52 -11.16
N LEU A 227 -14.70 -4.15 -11.69
CA LEU A 227 -14.62 -3.36 -12.92
C LEU A 227 -15.05 -4.18 -14.14
N GLU A 228 -14.85 -5.49 -14.13
CA GLU A 228 -15.35 -6.40 -15.15
C GLU A 228 -16.89 -6.50 -15.12
N LEU A 229 -17.47 -6.54 -13.92
CA LEU A 229 -18.91 -6.61 -13.77
C LEU A 229 -19.60 -5.28 -14.11
N VAL A 230 -18.99 -4.15 -13.74
CA VAL A 230 -19.57 -2.81 -13.91
C VAL A 230 -18.52 -1.87 -14.54
N PRO A 231 -18.29 -1.96 -15.84
CA PRO A 231 -17.27 -1.15 -16.55
C PRO A 231 -17.48 0.36 -16.43
N GLU A 232 -18.72 0.83 -16.20
CA GLU A 232 -19.07 2.24 -16.05
C GLU A 232 -18.37 2.87 -14.84
N LEU A 233 -18.00 2.07 -13.83
CA LEU A 233 -17.25 2.55 -12.65
C LEU A 233 -15.89 3.10 -13.05
N LEU A 234 -15.25 2.54 -14.08
CA LEU A 234 -14.00 3.03 -14.60
C LEU A 234 -14.14 4.49 -15.07
N THR A 235 -15.18 4.78 -15.84
CA THR A 235 -15.48 6.13 -16.33
C THR A 235 -15.77 7.09 -15.18
N ALA A 236 -16.50 6.64 -14.15
CA ALA A 236 -16.81 7.45 -12.98
C ALA A 236 -15.56 7.83 -12.17
N VAL A 237 -14.64 6.88 -11.95
CA VAL A 237 -13.37 7.13 -11.25
C VAL A 237 -12.51 8.12 -12.03
N LYS A 238 -12.41 7.95 -13.37
CA LYS A 238 -11.65 8.86 -14.24
C LYS A 238 -12.25 10.25 -14.35
N ALA A 239 -13.57 10.34 -14.44
CA ALA A 239 -14.29 11.63 -14.42
C ALA A 239 -14.09 12.39 -13.10
N ALA A 240 -13.83 11.69 -12.01
CA ALA A 240 -13.45 12.30 -10.73
C ALA A 240 -12.01 12.84 -10.71
N GLY A 241 -11.18 12.53 -11.72
CA GLY A 241 -9.77 12.92 -11.81
C GLY A 241 -8.84 12.03 -10.98
N LEU A 242 -9.28 10.84 -10.59
CA LEU A 242 -8.52 9.93 -9.74
C LEU A 242 -7.68 8.95 -10.58
N VAL A 243 -6.51 8.62 -10.07
CA VAL A 243 -5.68 7.52 -10.56
C VAL A 243 -6.29 6.20 -10.12
N LEU A 244 -6.31 5.22 -11.01
CA LEU A 244 -6.87 3.90 -10.75
C LEU A 244 -5.81 2.81 -10.86
N ILE A 245 -5.60 2.11 -9.76
CA ILE A 245 -4.82 0.87 -9.70
C ILE A 245 -5.79 -0.29 -9.50
N THR A 246 -5.67 -1.32 -10.32
CA THR A 246 -6.52 -2.53 -10.20
C THR A 246 -5.76 -3.65 -9.52
N ARG A 247 -6.46 -4.41 -8.67
CA ARG A 247 -5.91 -5.55 -7.95
C ARG A 247 -6.63 -6.82 -8.38
N SER A 248 -5.90 -7.74 -9.02
CA SER A 248 -6.38 -9.12 -9.21
C SER A 248 -6.16 -9.90 -7.92
N ARG A 249 -7.22 -10.52 -7.37
CA ARG A 249 -7.03 -11.52 -6.32
C ARG A 249 -6.40 -12.76 -6.94
N PRO A 250 -5.37 -13.36 -6.32
CA PRO A 250 -4.98 -14.71 -6.68
C PRO A 250 -6.22 -15.59 -6.47
N THR A 251 -6.68 -16.25 -7.51
CA THR A 251 -7.70 -17.27 -7.40
C THR A 251 -7.11 -18.33 -6.48
N THR A 252 -7.55 -18.38 -5.23
CA THR A 252 -7.21 -19.47 -4.33
C THR A 252 -7.77 -20.71 -5.00
N LEU A 253 -6.88 -21.51 -5.59
CA LEU A 253 -7.19 -22.86 -6.01
C LEU A 253 -7.69 -23.58 -4.76
N SER A 254 -9.00 -23.66 -4.60
CA SER A 254 -9.61 -24.58 -3.67
C SER A 254 -9.13 -25.98 -4.09
N SER A 255 -8.23 -26.53 -3.30
CA SER A 255 -7.62 -27.83 -3.45
C SER A 255 -8.62 -28.96 -3.20
N THR A 256 -9.73 -29.00 -3.95
CA THR A 256 -10.65 -30.13 -4.01
C THR A 256 -11.48 -30.05 -5.28
N SER A 257 -10.86 -30.26 -6.45
CA SER A 257 -11.53 -30.92 -7.57
C SER A 257 -10.49 -31.38 -8.58
N THR A 258 -10.38 -32.68 -8.64
CA THR A 258 -9.79 -33.48 -9.70
C THR A 258 -10.25 -32.99 -11.07
N LEU A 259 -9.26 -32.77 -11.98
CA LEU A 259 -9.47 -32.66 -13.44
C LEU A 259 -10.37 -31.49 -13.90
N ALA A 260 -9.83 -30.28 -13.89
CA ALA A 260 -10.32 -29.23 -14.78
C ALA A 260 -9.15 -28.84 -15.71
N GLU A 261 -9.43 -28.89 -17.00
CA GLU A 261 -8.53 -28.47 -18.08
C GLU A 261 -8.04 -27.03 -17.86
N PRO A 262 -6.81 -26.69 -18.32
CA PRO A 262 -6.33 -25.31 -18.26
C PRO A 262 -7.30 -24.44 -19.05
N SER A 263 -7.99 -23.54 -18.36
CA SER A 263 -8.86 -22.54 -18.98
C SER A 263 -8.07 -21.74 -20.01
N LEU A 264 -8.46 -21.89 -21.27
CA LEU A 264 -8.01 -21.06 -22.40
C LEU A 264 -8.58 -19.62 -22.35
N LEU A 265 -9.09 -19.19 -21.21
CA LEU A 265 -9.50 -17.81 -20.96
C LEU A 265 -8.23 -17.05 -20.56
N GLY A 266 -7.72 -16.30 -21.51
CA GLY A 266 -6.68 -15.30 -21.27
C GLY A 266 -7.06 -14.32 -20.13
N PRO A 267 -6.13 -13.46 -19.69
CA PRO A 267 -6.41 -12.50 -18.63
C PRO A 267 -7.70 -11.76 -18.95
N PRO A 268 -8.55 -11.50 -17.94
CA PRO A 268 -9.88 -10.90 -18.15
C PRO A 268 -9.74 -9.61 -18.96
N ALA A 269 -10.49 -9.55 -20.05
CA ALA A 269 -10.45 -8.41 -20.96
C ALA A 269 -11.25 -7.25 -20.35
N ILE A 270 -10.56 -6.38 -19.61
CA ILE A 270 -11.15 -5.10 -19.21
C ILE A 270 -11.44 -4.29 -20.49
N ALA A 271 -12.67 -3.83 -20.65
CA ALA A 271 -13.15 -3.16 -21.87
C ALA A 271 -12.35 -1.91 -22.28
N CYS A 272 -11.56 -1.31 -21.34
CA CYS A 272 -10.72 -0.14 -21.59
C CYS A 272 -9.43 -0.20 -20.76
N PRO A 273 -8.41 -1.00 -21.15
CA PRO A 273 -7.16 -1.10 -20.40
C PRO A 273 -6.41 0.24 -20.32
N ASP A 274 -6.53 1.12 -21.31
CA ASP A 274 -5.87 2.43 -21.35
C ASP A 274 -6.34 3.41 -20.26
N ALA A 275 -7.47 3.11 -19.61
CA ALA A 275 -7.99 3.93 -18.52
C ALA A 275 -7.48 3.48 -17.15
N ILE A 276 -6.74 2.38 -17.06
CA ILE A 276 -6.13 1.90 -15.84
C ILE A 276 -4.68 2.40 -15.79
N ASP A 277 -4.30 3.01 -14.68
CA ASP A 277 -2.99 3.60 -14.50
C ASP A 277 -1.96 2.63 -13.90
N GLY A 278 -2.43 1.53 -13.34
CA GLY A 278 -1.55 0.50 -12.80
C GLY A 278 -2.28 -0.80 -12.47
N PHE A 279 -1.52 -1.87 -12.47
CA PHE A 279 -1.99 -3.23 -12.17
C PHE A 279 -1.20 -3.80 -11.00
N PHE A 280 -1.90 -4.39 -10.05
CA PHE A 280 -1.32 -5.13 -8.94
C PHE A 280 -1.38 -6.62 -9.24
N GLU A 281 -0.24 -7.25 -9.44
CA GLU A 281 -0.07 -8.65 -9.76
C GLU A 281 1.11 -9.23 -8.95
N ASP A 282 0.91 -10.37 -8.30
CA ASP A 282 1.96 -11.06 -7.52
C ASP A 282 2.73 -10.15 -6.55
N HIS A 283 2.03 -9.31 -5.81
CA HIS A 283 2.59 -8.31 -4.89
C HIS A 283 3.49 -7.24 -5.55
N VAL A 284 3.40 -7.07 -6.86
CA VAL A 284 4.06 -6.00 -7.62
C VAL A 284 2.99 -5.11 -8.25
N ILE A 285 3.13 -3.80 -8.10
CA ILE A 285 2.28 -2.82 -8.75
C ILE A 285 3.04 -2.27 -9.95
N LYS A 286 2.52 -2.53 -11.15
CA LYS A 286 3.08 -2.05 -12.42
C LYS A 286 2.28 -0.81 -12.84
N CYS A 287 2.91 0.36 -12.85
CA CYS A 287 2.29 1.58 -13.34
C CYS A 287 2.56 1.73 -14.85
N THR A 288 1.49 2.03 -15.61
CA THR A 288 1.52 2.03 -17.08
C THR A 288 1.94 3.37 -17.69
N LYS A 289 2.20 4.39 -16.86
CA LYS A 289 2.60 5.75 -17.31
C LYS A 289 4.04 6.06 -17.00
#